data_5e2530d343d233fa99b05aedf64837bf
#
_entry.id   5e2530d343d233fa99b05aedf64837bf
#
_cell.length_a   1.000
_cell.length_b   1.000
_cell.length_c   1.000
_cell.angle_alpha   90.00
_cell.angle_beta   90.00
_cell.angle_gamma   90.00
#
_symmetry.space_group_name_H-M   'P 1'
#
loop_
_entity.id
_entity.type
_entity.pdbx_description
1 polymer ?
#
loop_
_entity_poly.entity_id
_entity_poly.type
_entity_poly.pdbx_seq_one_letter_code
_entity_poly.pdbx_strand_id
1 'polypeptide(L)'
;DDPAWKATMLSDSVEIATGGEGFDLYCFAAGSMLDVVRKYVLFTGGGAMPPLWALGFWYRVPSTDSQEQVLSAVDAFEKRGYPVDVVGLEPGWHSTNYPCSYLWHPGRFPQPDAFMDEMRKRQVRVNNWEHAWVSPEAPFYQKMKPYAGDHTVWGGLAPDWTMEGARTLFQEHHEKELLDRGVSGFKLDECDGSELTDCSWMFPSHALFPSGADGEEMRQLYGLLYQKTVTEMFGKRNLRTWGLVRASGIGGSSLPFVLYSDLYDHREYIRALVNSSFSGLLWTPEVRRAKNGEEWVRRIESVVFSPLAMINAWGDGTAPWSFPEVEKAVRKYLLFRMRLVPYLYTAYAQFHQEGIPPVRSMELMFGDLTTRLSEEGHKEFDTVDAPYGRTKSFSFDSQYMLGDSLLVAPMFSGETERQVYLPKGMWFTLEEGVPYEGNRMVTVTPGVETIPVFVKDGTLLSLMPPLQRTPSSPAQLSVVPYGETEGKSVMVYDDDGIHVDSSSSWMRITMRAGKTVVDAGGELWHWKREVMVEKTPLGIIS
;
A
#
# COMPACT_ATOMS: atom_id res chain seq x y z
N ASP A 1 8.02 -14.01 19.35
CA ASP A 1 8.91 -12.85 19.33
C ASP A 1 9.27 -12.44 20.76
N ASP A 2 10.50 -12.68 21.18
CA ASP A 2 11.02 -12.28 22.48
C ASP A 2 11.70 -10.91 22.31
N PRO A 3 11.21 -9.83 22.93
CA PRO A 3 11.79 -8.49 22.80
C PRO A 3 13.18 -8.38 23.46
N ALA A 4 13.57 -9.36 24.29
CA ALA A 4 14.90 -9.41 24.92
C ALA A 4 15.95 -10.11 24.05
N TRP A 5 15.59 -10.67 22.90
CA TRP A 5 16.56 -11.30 22.00
C TRP A 5 17.55 -10.29 21.44
N LYS A 6 18.78 -10.73 21.23
CA LYS A 6 19.85 -9.95 20.61
C LYS A 6 20.54 -10.77 19.54
N ALA A 7 20.82 -10.14 18.42
CA ALA A 7 21.70 -10.70 17.39
C ALA A 7 22.97 -9.85 17.30
N THR A 8 24.12 -10.48 17.45
CA THR A 8 25.43 -9.83 17.36
C THR A 8 26.19 -10.40 16.18
N MET A 9 26.54 -9.54 15.24
CA MET A 9 27.40 -9.92 14.11
C MET A 9 28.83 -9.98 14.57
N LEU A 10 29.48 -11.14 14.41
CA LEU A 10 30.89 -11.36 14.61
C LEU A 10 31.60 -11.47 13.26
N SER A 11 32.93 -11.59 13.24
CA SER A 11 33.69 -11.62 11.98
C SER A 11 33.36 -12.80 11.08
N ASP A 12 32.93 -13.91 11.63
CA ASP A 12 32.71 -15.21 10.97
C ASP A 12 31.43 -15.93 11.42
N SER A 13 30.66 -15.31 12.31
CA SER A 13 29.49 -15.91 12.93
C SER A 13 28.46 -14.87 13.37
N VAL A 14 27.27 -15.34 13.71
CA VAL A 14 26.20 -14.55 14.33
C VAL A 14 25.87 -15.21 15.66
N GLU A 15 25.95 -14.44 16.73
CA GLU A 15 25.46 -14.85 18.03
C GLU A 15 24.02 -14.37 18.21
N ILE A 16 23.12 -15.29 18.57
CA ILE A 16 21.73 -14.99 18.93
C ILE A 16 21.52 -15.36 20.38
N ALA A 17 21.13 -14.38 21.19
CA ALA A 17 20.81 -14.59 22.61
C ALA A 17 19.33 -14.19 22.85
N THR A 18 18.63 -15.00 23.62
CA THR A 18 17.23 -14.79 24.02
C THR A 18 17.08 -15.05 25.51
N GLY A 19 16.16 -14.35 26.18
CA GLY A 19 15.80 -14.60 27.58
C GLY A 19 14.80 -15.74 27.77
N GLY A 20 14.23 -16.27 26.68
CA GLY A 20 13.25 -17.36 26.72
C GLY A 20 13.85 -18.75 26.91
N GLU A 21 13.01 -19.75 27.12
CA GLU A 21 13.40 -21.17 27.28
C GLU A 21 13.91 -21.80 25.98
N GLY A 22 13.70 -21.15 24.83
CA GLY A 22 14.12 -21.57 23.51
C GLY A 22 13.63 -20.65 22.39
N PHE A 23 14.01 -20.94 21.17
CA PHE A 23 13.53 -20.23 19.97
C PHE A 23 13.54 -21.15 18.76
N ASP A 24 12.67 -20.85 17.79
CA ASP A 24 12.68 -21.46 16.47
C ASP A 24 13.42 -20.56 15.49
N LEU A 25 14.40 -21.11 14.79
CA LEU A 25 15.18 -20.41 13.77
C LEU A 25 14.78 -20.86 12.36
N TYR A 26 14.22 -19.97 11.57
CA TYR A 26 13.91 -20.22 10.17
C TYR A 26 14.94 -19.53 9.27
N CYS A 27 15.69 -20.33 8.51
CA CYS A 27 16.72 -19.84 7.60
C CYS A 27 16.28 -19.94 6.15
N PHE A 28 16.26 -18.82 5.44
CA PHE A 28 15.94 -18.76 4.01
C PHE A 28 17.22 -18.52 3.21
N ALA A 29 17.57 -19.44 2.33
CA ALA A 29 18.74 -19.33 1.45
C ALA A 29 18.33 -19.40 -0.02
N ALA A 30 18.90 -18.52 -0.86
CA ALA A 30 18.64 -18.46 -2.28
C ALA A 30 19.81 -17.80 -3.03
N GLY A 31 19.74 -17.78 -4.37
CA GLY A 31 20.76 -17.15 -5.23
C GLY A 31 20.70 -15.63 -5.30
N SER A 32 19.61 -15.02 -4.85
CA SER A 32 19.43 -13.57 -4.82
C SER A 32 18.62 -13.13 -3.60
N MET A 33 18.74 -11.86 -3.21
CA MET A 33 17.92 -11.27 -2.14
C MET A 33 16.42 -11.36 -2.45
N LEU A 34 16.03 -11.11 -3.70
CA LEU A 34 14.63 -11.23 -4.10
C LEU A 34 14.10 -12.66 -3.89
N ASP A 35 14.88 -13.69 -4.23
CA ASP A 35 14.46 -15.08 -4.03
C ASP A 35 14.37 -15.46 -2.55
N VAL A 36 15.18 -14.85 -1.67
CA VAL A 36 15.03 -14.99 -0.22
C VAL A 36 13.70 -14.42 0.25
N VAL A 37 13.36 -13.19 -0.17
CA VAL A 37 12.09 -12.54 0.16
C VAL A 37 10.91 -13.33 -0.40
N ARG A 38 10.98 -13.82 -1.64
CA ARG A 38 9.95 -14.67 -2.24
C ARG A 38 9.67 -15.92 -1.40
N LYS A 39 10.74 -16.65 -1.01
CA LYS A 39 10.61 -17.84 -0.16
C LYS A 39 9.97 -17.52 1.19
N TYR A 40 10.38 -16.41 1.81
CA TYR A 40 9.80 -15.95 3.06
C TYR A 40 8.30 -15.61 2.91
N VAL A 41 7.94 -14.80 1.91
CA VAL A 41 6.55 -14.42 1.65
C VAL A 41 5.68 -15.65 1.38
N LEU A 42 6.14 -16.59 0.54
CA LEU A 42 5.40 -17.83 0.27
C LEU A 42 5.27 -18.73 1.51
N PHE A 43 6.32 -18.82 2.32
CA PHE A 43 6.31 -19.56 3.59
C PHE A 43 5.28 -18.99 4.58
N THR A 44 5.09 -17.67 4.58
CA THR A 44 4.13 -16.98 5.48
C THR A 44 2.73 -16.83 4.88
N GLY A 45 2.41 -17.52 3.80
CA GLY A 45 1.05 -17.58 3.23
C GLY A 45 0.87 -16.81 1.91
N GLY A 46 1.94 -16.29 1.33
CA GLY A 46 1.90 -15.50 0.10
C GLY A 46 1.63 -14.02 0.35
N GLY A 47 1.52 -13.25 -0.72
CA GLY A 47 1.05 -11.86 -0.66
C GLY A 47 -0.49 -11.80 -0.73
N ALA A 48 -1.09 -10.84 -0.06
CA ALA A 48 -2.53 -10.64 -0.17
C ALA A 48 -2.93 -10.17 -1.58
N MET A 49 -4.00 -10.74 -2.12
CA MET A 49 -4.58 -10.30 -3.40
C MET A 49 -5.66 -9.23 -3.14
N PRO A 50 -5.48 -7.97 -3.57
CA PRO A 50 -6.47 -6.92 -3.38
C PRO A 50 -7.71 -7.17 -4.25
N PRO A 51 -8.89 -6.70 -3.85
CA PRO A 51 -9.98 -6.51 -4.80
C PRO A 51 -9.59 -5.42 -5.81
N LEU A 52 -10.13 -5.48 -7.02
CA LEU A 52 -9.70 -4.57 -8.09
C LEU A 52 -9.89 -3.09 -7.72
N TRP A 53 -10.99 -2.75 -7.05
CA TRP A 53 -11.31 -1.39 -6.61
C TRP A 53 -10.26 -0.79 -5.65
N ALA A 54 -9.50 -1.63 -4.94
CA ALA A 54 -8.49 -1.17 -4.00
C ALA A 54 -7.28 -0.50 -4.69
N LEU A 55 -7.03 -0.82 -5.95
CA LEU A 55 -5.92 -0.28 -6.74
C LEU A 55 -6.23 1.08 -7.37
N GLY A 56 -7.49 1.53 -7.32
CA GLY A 56 -7.90 2.86 -7.72
C GLY A 56 -7.46 3.94 -6.73
N PHE A 57 -8.18 5.05 -6.71
CA PHE A 57 -7.84 6.20 -5.86
C PHE A 57 -8.73 6.26 -4.61
N TRP A 58 -8.10 6.56 -3.47
CA TRP A 58 -8.73 6.67 -2.16
C TRP A 58 -8.72 8.11 -1.66
N TYR A 59 -9.82 8.52 -1.04
CA TYR A 59 -9.94 9.80 -0.36
C TYR A 59 -10.51 9.60 1.05
N ARG A 60 -9.72 9.89 2.06
CA ARG A 60 -10.19 9.87 3.44
C ARG A 60 -10.66 11.28 3.82
N VAL A 61 -11.93 11.40 4.16
CA VAL A 61 -12.60 12.67 4.42
C VAL A 61 -12.20 13.29 5.77
N PRO A 62 -12.46 14.59 5.98
CA PRO A 62 -12.34 15.21 7.30
C PRO A 62 -13.08 14.44 8.38
N SER A 63 -12.46 14.33 9.56
CA SER A 63 -12.96 13.50 10.67
C SER A 63 -14.36 13.92 11.18
N THR A 64 -14.72 15.17 11.00
CA THR A 64 -16.00 15.73 11.48
C THR A 64 -17.09 15.75 10.42
N ASP A 65 -16.81 15.27 9.20
CA ASP A 65 -17.79 15.30 8.11
C ASP A 65 -19.04 14.47 8.44
N SER A 66 -20.19 15.02 8.05
CA SER A 66 -21.47 14.33 8.06
C SER A 66 -21.68 13.51 6.78
N GLN A 67 -22.68 12.65 6.77
CA GLN A 67 -23.06 11.90 5.56
C GLN A 67 -23.31 12.80 4.35
N GLU A 68 -23.91 13.98 4.54
CA GLU A 68 -24.16 14.96 3.47
C GLU A 68 -22.85 15.58 2.96
N GLN A 69 -21.89 15.87 3.85
CA GLN A 69 -20.59 16.40 3.47
C GLN A 69 -19.78 15.37 2.71
N VAL A 70 -19.80 14.10 3.14
CA VAL A 70 -19.17 12.99 2.42
C VAL A 70 -19.75 12.82 1.01
N LEU A 71 -21.08 12.84 0.86
CA LEU A 71 -21.73 12.78 -0.45
C LEU A 71 -21.37 13.97 -1.33
N SER A 72 -21.31 15.18 -0.74
CA SER A 72 -20.87 16.40 -1.43
C SER A 72 -19.41 16.31 -1.89
N ALA A 73 -18.53 15.68 -1.12
CA ALA A 73 -17.15 15.45 -1.55
C ALA A 73 -17.12 14.53 -2.78
N VAL A 74 -17.86 13.41 -2.78
CA VAL A 74 -17.97 12.51 -3.95
C VAL A 74 -18.51 13.26 -5.17
N ASP A 75 -19.54 14.09 -5.01
CA ASP A 75 -20.05 14.96 -6.07
C ASP A 75 -18.98 15.89 -6.64
N ALA A 76 -18.13 16.44 -5.78
CA ALA A 76 -17.04 17.32 -6.20
C ALA A 76 -15.99 16.58 -7.04
N PHE A 77 -15.63 15.35 -6.66
CA PHE A 77 -14.75 14.48 -7.46
C PHE A 77 -15.34 14.22 -8.85
N GLU A 78 -16.61 13.81 -8.90
CA GLU A 78 -17.29 13.52 -10.16
C GLU A 78 -17.38 14.74 -11.09
N LYS A 79 -17.84 15.88 -10.58
CA LYS A 79 -17.99 17.12 -11.36
C LYS A 79 -16.65 17.67 -11.87
N ARG A 80 -15.56 17.46 -11.14
CA ARG A 80 -14.22 17.91 -11.53
C ARG A 80 -13.46 16.89 -12.38
N GLY A 81 -14.04 15.71 -12.65
CA GLY A 81 -13.42 14.67 -13.45
C GLY A 81 -12.24 13.95 -12.75
N TYR A 82 -12.25 13.91 -11.42
CA TYR A 82 -11.27 13.14 -10.63
C TYR A 82 -11.76 11.73 -10.34
N PRO A 83 -10.86 10.74 -10.26
CA PRO A 83 -11.23 9.41 -9.81
C PRO A 83 -11.40 9.37 -8.29
N VAL A 84 -12.29 8.51 -7.79
CA VAL A 84 -12.37 8.08 -6.39
C VAL A 84 -13.10 6.75 -6.28
N ASP A 85 -12.40 5.68 -5.97
CA ASP A 85 -12.98 4.34 -5.78
C ASP A 85 -13.40 4.10 -4.33
N VAL A 86 -12.65 4.67 -3.38
CA VAL A 86 -12.86 4.46 -1.96
C VAL A 86 -12.92 5.78 -1.21
N VAL A 87 -13.93 5.93 -0.38
CA VAL A 87 -13.98 6.97 0.64
C VAL A 87 -13.68 6.37 2.00
N GLY A 88 -12.70 6.94 2.70
CA GLY A 88 -12.39 6.61 4.08
C GLY A 88 -13.14 7.51 5.07
N LEU A 89 -13.86 6.92 6.00
CA LEU A 89 -14.43 7.63 7.14
C LEU A 89 -13.42 7.61 8.29
N GLU A 90 -13.11 8.77 8.81
CA GLU A 90 -12.17 8.99 9.91
C GLU A 90 -12.87 8.92 11.29
N PRO A 91 -12.18 9.03 12.45
CA PRO A 91 -12.75 8.74 13.79
C PRO A 91 -14.17 9.23 14.04
N GLY A 92 -14.55 10.36 13.46
CA GLY A 92 -15.84 10.99 13.69
C GLY A 92 -17.06 10.25 13.16
N TRP A 93 -16.93 9.14 12.45
CA TRP A 93 -18.10 8.32 12.10
C TRP A 93 -18.67 7.59 13.33
N HIS A 94 -17.83 7.34 14.36
CA HIS A 94 -18.25 6.73 15.63
C HIS A 94 -19.09 7.66 16.49
N SER A 95 -20.00 7.12 17.28
CA SER A 95 -20.67 7.85 18.37
C SER A 95 -19.69 8.28 19.44
N THR A 96 -18.75 7.39 19.78
CA THR A 96 -17.58 7.64 20.64
C THR A 96 -16.36 6.98 19.99
N ASN A 97 -15.26 7.70 19.87
CA ASN A 97 -14.11 7.27 19.05
C ASN A 97 -12.83 6.97 19.86
N TYR A 98 -12.66 7.49 21.06
CA TYR A 98 -11.55 7.21 21.99
C TYR A 98 -12.09 6.92 23.39
N PRO A 99 -12.41 5.61 23.70
CA PRO A 99 -12.30 4.41 22.87
C PRO A 99 -13.46 4.22 21.89
N CYS A 100 -13.34 3.26 20.94
CA CYS A 100 -14.31 3.02 19.87
C CYS A 100 -15.62 2.39 20.36
N SER A 101 -16.73 3.00 20.01
CA SER A 101 -18.08 2.43 20.23
C SER A 101 -18.52 1.45 19.14
N TYR A 102 -17.94 1.56 17.93
CA TYR A 102 -18.33 0.84 16.70
C TYR A 102 -19.81 1.06 16.33
N LEU A 103 -20.34 2.23 16.68
CA LEU A 103 -21.69 2.67 16.36
C LEU A 103 -21.63 3.94 15.52
N TRP A 104 -22.50 4.02 14.53
CA TRP A 104 -22.65 5.21 13.69
C TRP A 104 -23.03 6.43 14.55
N HIS A 105 -22.38 7.55 14.32
CA HIS A 105 -22.66 8.78 15.05
C HIS A 105 -24.05 9.32 14.70
N PRO A 106 -25.01 9.40 15.64
CA PRO A 106 -26.42 9.68 15.32
C PRO A 106 -26.65 11.06 14.70
N GLY A 107 -25.79 12.03 15.00
CA GLY A 107 -25.92 13.38 14.45
C GLY A 107 -25.22 13.56 13.09
N ARG A 108 -24.13 12.84 12.83
CA ARG A 108 -23.38 12.93 11.56
C ARG A 108 -23.85 11.92 10.51
N PHE A 109 -24.26 10.75 10.95
CA PHE A 109 -24.77 9.67 10.10
C PHE A 109 -26.13 9.18 10.62
N PRO A 110 -27.18 10.04 10.59
CA PRO A 110 -28.50 9.68 11.10
C PRO A 110 -29.21 8.59 10.28
N GLN A 111 -28.79 8.36 9.06
CA GLN A 111 -29.37 7.36 8.15
C GLN A 111 -28.27 6.55 7.45
N PRO A 112 -27.52 5.71 8.20
CA PRO A 112 -26.38 5.01 7.64
C PRO A 112 -26.73 4.06 6.49
N ASP A 113 -27.89 3.40 6.53
CA ASP A 113 -28.34 2.52 5.45
C ASP A 113 -28.55 3.31 4.13
N ALA A 114 -29.25 4.45 4.19
CA ALA A 114 -29.46 5.31 3.03
C ALA A 114 -28.14 5.89 2.49
N PHE A 115 -27.23 6.29 3.38
CA PHE A 115 -25.90 6.75 3.01
C PHE A 115 -25.11 5.65 2.28
N MET A 116 -25.06 4.44 2.81
CA MET A 116 -24.34 3.31 2.20
C MET A 116 -24.96 2.89 0.86
N ASP A 117 -26.29 2.94 0.74
CA ASP A 117 -26.97 2.69 -0.53
C ASP A 117 -26.61 3.73 -1.60
N GLU A 118 -26.52 5.01 -1.22
CA GLU A 118 -26.11 6.07 -2.13
C GLU A 118 -24.66 5.91 -2.58
N MET A 119 -23.74 5.56 -1.66
CA MET A 119 -22.35 5.27 -2.00
C MET A 119 -22.24 4.07 -2.96
N ARG A 120 -23.04 3.02 -2.74
CA ARG A 120 -23.10 1.85 -3.63
C ARG A 120 -23.59 2.19 -5.04
N LYS A 121 -24.64 3.02 -5.17
CA LYS A 121 -25.13 3.51 -6.47
C LYS A 121 -24.08 4.26 -7.26
N ARG A 122 -23.22 5.01 -6.57
CA ARG A 122 -22.10 5.76 -7.15
C ARG A 122 -20.86 4.88 -7.40
N GLN A 123 -20.93 3.59 -7.09
CA GLN A 123 -19.80 2.66 -7.17
C GLN A 123 -18.58 3.12 -6.33
N VAL A 124 -18.82 3.79 -5.21
CA VAL A 124 -17.79 4.20 -4.24
C VAL A 124 -17.83 3.28 -3.04
N ARG A 125 -16.71 2.71 -2.67
CA ARG A 125 -16.57 1.87 -1.49
C ARG A 125 -16.34 2.72 -0.25
N VAL A 126 -16.72 2.19 0.91
CA VAL A 126 -16.54 2.87 2.19
C VAL A 126 -15.58 2.04 3.05
N ASN A 127 -14.54 2.71 3.57
CA ASN A 127 -13.53 2.14 4.46
C ASN A 127 -13.53 2.90 5.77
N ASN A 128 -13.87 2.24 6.88
CA ASN A 128 -14.03 2.90 8.18
C ASN A 128 -12.72 2.87 8.98
N TRP A 129 -12.41 3.99 9.63
CA TRP A 129 -11.37 4.05 10.63
C TRP A 129 -11.86 3.44 11.94
N GLU A 130 -11.03 2.69 12.62
CA GLU A 130 -11.25 2.19 13.97
C GLU A 130 -9.94 1.82 14.65
N HIS A 131 -9.97 1.62 15.95
CA HIS A 131 -8.94 0.96 16.72
C HIS A 131 -9.52 -0.13 17.61
N ALA A 132 -8.65 -0.94 18.23
CA ALA A 132 -9.04 -2.16 18.93
C ALA A 132 -9.65 -1.95 20.33
N TRP A 133 -9.61 -0.74 20.89
CA TRP A 133 -10.01 -0.48 22.27
C TRP A 133 -11.52 -0.29 22.40
N VAL A 134 -12.18 -1.26 23.07
CA VAL A 134 -13.64 -1.36 23.10
C VAL A 134 -14.22 -0.40 24.16
N SER A 135 -15.02 0.55 23.70
CA SER A 135 -15.69 1.55 24.55
C SER A 135 -16.74 0.92 25.48
N PRO A 136 -16.94 1.46 26.70
CA PRO A 136 -18.11 1.14 27.53
C PRO A 136 -19.45 1.32 26.82
N GLU A 137 -19.53 2.13 25.77
CA GLU A 137 -20.73 2.37 24.95
C GLU A 137 -20.94 1.29 23.89
N ALA A 138 -19.94 0.44 23.60
CA ALA A 138 -20.09 -0.64 22.65
C ALA A 138 -21.13 -1.67 23.13
N PRO A 139 -22.09 -2.10 22.28
CA PRO A 139 -23.16 -3.02 22.69
C PRO A 139 -22.69 -4.34 23.29
N PHE A 140 -21.48 -4.77 22.93
CA PHE A 140 -20.88 -6.02 23.41
C PHE A 140 -19.87 -5.84 24.55
N TYR A 141 -19.65 -4.61 25.05
CA TYR A 141 -18.66 -4.29 26.09
C TYR A 141 -18.73 -5.24 27.30
N GLN A 142 -19.92 -5.42 27.88
CA GLN A 142 -20.07 -6.25 29.10
C GLN A 142 -19.73 -7.72 28.83
N LYS A 143 -20.04 -8.21 27.63
CA LYS A 143 -19.71 -9.57 27.20
C LYS A 143 -18.22 -9.73 26.88
N MET A 144 -17.54 -8.65 26.46
CA MET A 144 -16.12 -8.65 26.15
C MET A 144 -15.23 -8.70 27.39
N LYS A 145 -15.68 -8.19 28.53
CA LYS A 145 -14.87 -8.14 29.76
C LYS A 145 -14.14 -9.43 30.13
N PRO A 146 -14.75 -10.64 30.07
CA PRO A 146 -14.04 -11.88 30.38
C PRO A 146 -12.95 -12.24 29.39
N TYR A 147 -12.90 -11.60 28.23
CA TYR A 147 -11.99 -11.85 27.13
C TYR A 147 -11.04 -10.65 26.89
N ALA A 148 -10.86 -9.79 27.88
CA ALA A 148 -9.99 -8.62 27.75
C ALA A 148 -8.91 -8.65 28.83
N GLY A 149 -7.76 -8.03 28.52
CA GLY A 149 -6.68 -7.83 29.48
C GLY A 149 -7.11 -7.00 30.69
N ASP A 150 -6.34 -7.06 31.76
CA ASP A 150 -6.61 -6.40 33.05
C ASP A 150 -6.35 -4.87 33.02
N HIS A 151 -5.77 -4.37 31.93
CA HIS A 151 -5.52 -2.94 31.70
C HIS A 151 -6.42 -2.39 30.59
N THR A 152 -6.79 -1.13 30.72
CA THR A 152 -7.58 -0.40 29.71
C THR A 152 -6.73 0.62 29.00
N VAL A 153 -7.08 0.92 27.74
CA VAL A 153 -6.49 2.01 26.95
C VAL A 153 -7.57 3.05 26.68
N TRP A 154 -7.34 4.30 27.10
CA TRP A 154 -8.35 5.38 27.07
C TRP A 154 -9.70 5.01 27.74
N GLY A 155 -9.66 4.12 28.73
CA GLY A 155 -10.85 3.57 29.38
C GLY A 155 -11.59 2.48 28.60
N GLY A 156 -11.07 2.08 27.45
CA GLY A 156 -11.57 0.97 26.64
C GLY A 156 -10.90 -0.35 26.99
N LEU A 157 -11.62 -1.46 26.84
CA LEU A 157 -11.08 -2.79 27.02
C LEU A 157 -10.07 -3.10 25.92
N ALA A 158 -9.01 -3.83 26.25
CA ALA A 158 -8.05 -4.42 25.32
C ALA A 158 -8.39 -5.90 25.10
N PRO A 159 -9.11 -6.27 24.02
CA PRO A 159 -9.49 -7.66 23.79
C PRO A 159 -8.29 -8.58 23.61
N ASP A 160 -8.40 -9.79 24.14
CA ASP A 160 -7.47 -10.88 23.88
C ASP A 160 -7.83 -11.57 22.56
N TRP A 161 -7.23 -11.12 21.48
CA TRP A 161 -7.51 -11.63 20.14
C TRP A 161 -7.09 -13.09 19.92
N THR A 162 -6.36 -13.70 20.84
CA THR A 162 -6.06 -15.14 20.81
C THR A 162 -7.29 -15.97 21.15
N MET A 163 -8.22 -15.40 21.91
CA MET A 163 -9.44 -16.07 22.37
C MET A 163 -10.55 -15.98 21.32
N GLU A 164 -11.14 -17.12 21.00
CA GLU A 164 -12.28 -17.21 20.07
C GLU A 164 -13.48 -16.36 20.51
N GLY A 165 -13.77 -16.33 21.82
CA GLY A 165 -14.87 -15.53 22.37
C GLY A 165 -14.71 -14.03 22.13
N ALA A 166 -13.49 -13.47 22.22
CA ALA A 166 -13.23 -12.07 21.90
C ALA A 166 -13.50 -11.80 20.41
N ARG A 167 -12.92 -12.64 19.52
CA ARG A 167 -13.09 -12.50 18.08
C ARG A 167 -14.56 -12.62 17.67
N THR A 168 -15.27 -13.61 18.18
CA THR A 168 -16.69 -13.84 17.86
C THR A 168 -17.55 -12.63 18.21
N LEU A 169 -17.44 -12.10 19.43
CA LEU A 169 -18.23 -10.94 19.86
C LEU A 169 -17.97 -9.70 18.99
N PHE A 170 -16.72 -9.47 18.62
CA PHE A 170 -16.34 -8.37 17.75
C PHE A 170 -16.88 -8.58 16.33
N GLN A 171 -16.66 -9.76 15.77
CA GLN A 171 -17.07 -10.10 14.41
C GLN A 171 -18.60 -10.06 14.25
N GLU A 172 -19.39 -10.64 15.16
CA GLU A 172 -20.86 -10.62 15.11
C GLU A 172 -21.40 -9.19 15.07
N HIS A 173 -20.82 -8.28 15.87
CA HIS A 173 -21.21 -6.88 15.87
C HIS A 173 -20.87 -6.20 14.55
N HIS A 174 -19.63 -6.33 14.09
CA HIS A 174 -19.14 -5.71 12.85
C HIS A 174 -19.84 -6.24 11.60
N GLU A 175 -20.10 -7.54 11.55
CA GLU A 175 -20.84 -8.14 10.45
C GLU A 175 -22.23 -7.52 10.32
N LYS A 176 -22.96 -7.42 11.43
CA LYS A 176 -24.32 -6.88 11.45
C LYS A 176 -24.38 -5.36 11.22
N GLU A 177 -23.55 -4.60 11.94
CA GLU A 177 -23.65 -3.13 11.96
C GLU A 177 -22.91 -2.46 10.81
N LEU A 178 -21.90 -3.13 10.23
CA LEU A 178 -21.02 -2.53 9.23
C LEU A 178 -21.02 -3.31 7.90
N LEU A 179 -20.70 -4.61 7.90
CA LEU A 179 -20.58 -5.36 6.66
C LEU A 179 -21.91 -5.57 5.95
N ASP A 180 -22.99 -5.83 6.69
CA ASP A 180 -24.35 -5.98 6.12
C ASP A 180 -24.84 -4.69 5.46
N ARG A 181 -24.35 -3.52 5.92
CA ARG A 181 -24.58 -2.23 5.27
C ARG A 181 -23.68 -1.98 4.07
N GLY A 182 -22.58 -2.75 3.93
CA GLY A 182 -21.69 -2.66 2.76
C GLY A 182 -20.36 -1.96 3.03
N VAL A 183 -19.93 -1.80 4.30
CA VAL A 183 -18.56 -1.36 4.61
C VAL A 183 -17.60 -2.36 3.98
N SER A 184 -16.63 -1.86 3.21
CA SER A 184 -15.79 -2.67 2.34
C SER A 184 -14.40 -2.95 2.91
N GLY A 185 -14.04 -2.31 4.02
CA GLY A 185 -12.74 -2.47 4.68
C GLY A 185 -12.54 -1.49 5.81
N PHE A 186 -11.37 -1.57 6.44
CA PHE A 186 -11.07 -0.79 7.64
C PHE A 186 -9.67 -0.18 7.58
N LYS A 187 -9.49 0.95 8.26
CA LYS A 187 -8.20 1.50 8.70
C LYS A 187 -8.07 1.14 10.18
N LEU A 188 -7.18 0.19 10.49
CA LEU A 188 -6.91 -0.32 11.82
C LEU A 188 -5.78 0.50 12.47
N ASP A 189 -6.15 1.42 13.32
CA ASP A 189 -5.25 2.41 13.92
C ASP A 189 -4.86 2.04 15.36
N GLU A 190 -3.94 2.81 15.95
CA GLU A 190 -3.59 2.84 17.36
C GLU A 190 -3.24 1.47 17.98
N CYS A 191 -2.67 0.57 17.20
CA CYS A 191 -2.21 -0.74 17.66
C CYS A 191 -0.67 -0.87 17.64
N ASP A 192 0.05 0.26 17.61
CA ASP A 192 1.51 0.40 17.50
C ASP A 192 2.15 1.15 18.67
N GLY A 193 1.43 1.44 19.72
CA GLY A 193 1.94 2.16 20.89
C GLY A 193 3.06 1.42 21.62
N SER A 194 3.97 2.17 22.23
CA SER A 194 5.14 1.62 22.93
C SER A 194 5.44 2.41 24.20
N GLU A 195 5.85 1.74 25.25
CA GLU A 195 6.37 2.38 26.49
C GLU A 195 7.70 3.11 26.24
N LEU A 196 8.43 2.72 25.20
CA LEU A 196 9.73 3.31 24.88
C LEU A 196 9.65 4.68 24.21
N THR A 197 8.46 5.06 23.74
CA THR A 197 8.23 6.30 23.00
C THR A 197 7.13 7.07 23.68
N ASP A 198 7.05 7.60 24.74
CA ASP A 198 5.97 8.39 25.38
C ASP A 198 4.53 8.22 24.77
N CYS A 199 4.38 7.19 23.94
CA CYS A 199 3.16 6.83 23.24
C CYS A 199 2.36 5.87 24.11
N SER A 200 1.51 6.42 24.97
CA SER A 200 0.77 5.68 26.00
C SER A 200 -0.56 5.08 25.53
N TRP A 201 -0.76 4.90 24.23
CA TRP A 201 -1.99 4.28 23.68
C TRP A 201 -1.94 2.77 23.54
N MET A 202 -1.12 2.12 24.36
CA MET A 202 -1.01 0.68 24.49
C MET A 202 -1.09 0.29 25.96
N PHE A 203 -1.50 -0.95 26.25
CA PHE A 203 -1.41 -1.52 27.58
C PHE A 203 0.06 -1.73 28.00
N PRO A 204 0.39 -1.74 29.30
CA PRO A 204 1.78 -1.92 29.77
C PRO A 204 2.29 -3.35 29.53
N SER A 205 3.63 -3.53 29.54
CA SER A 205 4.28 -4.83 29.34
C SER A 205 3.87 -5.87 30.40
N HIS A 206 3.53 -5.43 31.59
CA HIS A 206 3.07 -6.30 32.69
C HIS A 206 1.56 -6.55 32.71
N ALA A 207 0.80 -6.07 31.70
CA ALA A 207 -0.62 -6.41 31.59
C ALA A 207 -0.79 -7.93 31.45
N LEU A 208 -1.88 -8.47 32.00
CA LEU A 208 -2.21 -9.89 31.93
C LEU A 208 -3.46 -10.09 31.11
N PHE A 209 -3.39 -11.05 30.20
CA PHE A 209 -4.50 -11.43 29.34
C PHE A 209 -5.10 -12.79 29.78
N PRO A 210 -6.41 -13.01 29.55
CA PRO A 210 -7.08 -14.26 29.94
C PRO A 210 -6.47 -15.53 29.33
N SER A 211 -5.81 -15.43 28.19
CA SER A 211 -5.06 -16.54 27.57
C SER A 211 -3.83 -16.97 28.34
N GLY A 212 -3.35 -16.14 29.26
CA GLY A 212 -2.10 -16.31 29.99
C GLY A 212 -0.92 -15.53 29.40
N ALA A 213 -1.10 -14.89 28.23
CA ALA A 213 -0.09 -14.00 27.66
C ALA A 213 0.06 -12.73 28.52
N ASP A 214 1.28 -12.24 28.62
CA ASP A 214 1.55 -10.92 29.21
C ASP A 214 1.49 -9.80 28.14
N GLY A 215 1.60 -8.55 28.60
CA GLY A 215 1.55 -7.40 27.73
C GLY A 215 2.75 -7.28 26.80
N GLU A 216 3.91 -7.79 27.20
CA GLU A 216 5.12 -7.79 26.37
C GLU A 216 4.96 -8.69 25.16
N GLU A 217 4.48 -9.89 25.36
CA GLU A 217 4.17 -10.87 24.32
C GLU A 217 3.02 -10.39 23.45
N MET A 218 1.93 -9.93 24.06
CA MET A 218 0.73 -9.50 23.34
C MET A 218 0.97 -8.28 22.44
N ARG A 219 1.81 -7.32 22.83
CA ARG A 219 2.17 -6.16 22.01
C ARG A 219 2.77 -6.54 20.66
N GLN A 220 3.60 -7.59 20.64
CA GLN A 220 4.24 -8.06 19.40
C GLN A 220 3.24 -8.64 18.41
N LEU A 221 2.15 -9.21 18.92
CA LEU A 221 1.14 -9.91 18.14
C LEU A 221 -0.11 -9.08 17.85
N TYR A 222 -0.34 -8.00 18.61
CA TYR A 222 -1.64 -7.34 18.68
C TYR A 222 -2.16 -6.88 17.33
N GLY A 223 -1.35 -6.13 16.58
CA GLY A 223 -1.71 -5.64 15.25
C GLY A 223 -1.97 -6.77 14.25
N LEU A 224 -1.18 -7.85 14.31
CA LEU A 224 -1.37 -9.02 13.44
C LEU A 224 -2.66 -9.78 13.75
N LEU A 225 -2.95 -10.01 15.03
CA LEU A 225 -4.16 -10.70 15.47
C LEU A 225 -5.42 -9.88 15.18
N TYR A 226 -5.34 -8.57 15.34
CA TYR A 226 -6.43 -7.65 14.97
C TYR A 226 -6.73 -7.72 13.47
N GLN A 227 -5.72 -7.64 12.61
CA GLN A 227 -5.86 -7.83 11.17
C GLN A 227 -6.52 -9.18 10.82
N LYS A 228 -6.07 -10.28 11.44
CA LYS A 228 -6.66 -11.62 11.23
C LYS A 228 -8.14 -11.63 11.61
N THR A 229 -8.49 -11.07 12.77
CA THR A 229 -9.87 -10.99 13.25
C THR A 229 -10.78 -10.28 12.25
N VAL A 230 -10.32 -9.17 11.68
CA VAL A 230 -11.07 -8.42 10.67
C VAL A 230 -11.11 -9.18 9.33
N THR A 231 -10.01 -9.77 8.88
CA THR A 231 -9.94 -10.52 7.62
C THR A 231 -10.90 -11.70 7.60
N GLU A 232 -11.03 -12.42 8.73
CA GLU A 232 -11.91 -13.57 8.85
C GLU A 232 -13.39 -13.24 8.55
N MET A 233 -13.88 -12.05 8.91
CA MET A 233 -15.26 -11.63 8.62
C MET A 233 -15.54 -11.59 7.11
N PHE A 234 -14.62 -11.05 6.34
CA PHE A 234 -14.73 -10.99 4.88
C PHE A 234 -14.54 -12.37 4.26
N GLY A 235 -13.57 -13.15 4.74
CA GLY A 235 -13.32 -14.52 4.27
C GLY A 235 -14.51 -15.44 4.41
N LYS A 236 -15.25 -15.39 5.53
CA LYS A 236 -16.51 -16.14 5.75
C LYS A 236 -17.58 -15.83 4.69
N ARG A 237 -17.52 -14.65 4.08
CA ARG A 237 -18.43 -14.19 3.02
C ARG A 237 -17.85 -14.40 1.62
N ASN A 238 -16.70 -15.04 1.53
CA ASN A 238 -15.94 -15.18 0.28
C ASN A 238 -15.60 -13.84 -0.38
N LEU A 239 -15.44 -12.77 0.40
CA LEU A 239 -15.15 -11.43 -0.09
C LEU A 239 -13.69 -11.05 0.18
N ARG A 240 -13.05 -10.43 -0.80
CA ARG A 240 -11.80 -9.70 -0.58
C ARG A 240 -12.10 -8.35 0.07
N THR A 241 -11.21 -7.94 0.94
CA THR A 241 -11.17 -6.60 1.52
C THR A 241 -9.81 -5.98 1.29
N TRP A 242 -9.70 -4.68 1.55
CA TRP A 242 -8.43 -3.98 1.57
C TRP A 242 -8.49 -2.84 2.57
N GLY A 243 -7.42 -2.64 3.30
CA GLY A 243 -7.39 -1.64 4.35
C GLY A 243 -5.99 -1.16 4.69
N LEU A 244 -5.91 -0.42 5.78
CA LEU A 244 -4.68 0.11 6.34
C LEU A 244 -4.50 -0.42 7.75
N VAL A 245 -3.25 -0.55 8.19
CA VAL A 245 -2.92 -0.94 9.57
C VAL A 245 -1.67 -0.22 10.08
N ARG A 246 -1.67 0.12 11.38
CA ARG A 246 -0.54 0.79 12.04
C ARG A 246 0.58 -0.19 12.42
N ALA A 247 0.24 -1.43 12.75
CA ALA A 247 1.21 -2.44 13.15
C ALA A 247 0.92 -3.79 12.51
N SER A 248 1.96 -4.46 12.10
CA SER A 248 1.94 -5.82 11.55
C SER A 248 3.23 -6.54 11.94
N GLY A 249 3.38 -7.78 11.53
CA GLY A 249 4.54 -8.59 11.85
C GLY A 249 4.74 -9.74 10.87
N ILE A 250 5.43 -10.77 11.31
CA ILE A 250 5.67 -12.00 10.55
C ILE A 250 4.35 -12.61 10.10
N GLY A 251 4.22 -12.87 8.79
CA GLY A 251 2.97 -13.38 8.19
C GLY A 251 1.96 -12.30 7.78
N GLY A 252 2.22 -11.02 8.06
CA GLY A 252 1.34 -9.93 7.68
C GLY A 252 1.19 -9.72 6.17
N SER A 253 2.14 -10.20 5.35
CA SER A 253 2.06 -10.10 3.88
C SER A 253 0.83 -10.79 3.28
N SER A 254 0.32 -11.84 3.93
CA SER A 254 -0.87 -12.58 3.51
C SER A 254 -2.20 -11.91 3.92
N LEU A 255 -2.15 -10.86 4.72
CA LEU A 255 -3.32 -10.14 5.20
C LEU A 255 -3.58 -8.90 4.31
N PRO A 256 -4.86 -8.56 4.04
CA PRO A 256 -5.25 -7.53 3.08
C PRO A 256 -5.12 -6.10 3.64
N PHE A 257 -3.96 -5.79 4.21
CA PHE A 257 -3.68 -4.49 4.81
C PHE A 257 -2.34 -3.93 4.35
N VAL A 258 -2.31 -2.62 4.15
CA VAL A 258 -1.12 -1.86 3.84
C VAL A 258 -0.69 -1.11 5.10
N LEU A 259 0.57 -1.22 5.48
CA LEU A 259 1.13 -0.47 6.60
C LEU A 259 1.11 1.03 6.28
N TYR A 260 0.78 1.82 7.28
CA TYR A 260 0.89 3.28 7.27
C TYR A 260 1.34 3.78 8.64
N SER A 261 1.74 5.02 8.70
CA SER A 261 2.08 5.71 9.95
C SER A 261 1.83 7.20 9.76
N ASP A 262 1.79 7.95 10.86
CA ASP A 262 1.74 9.42 10.85
C ASP A 262 3.07 10.03 10.37
N LEU A 263 3.70 9.39 9.42
CA LEU A 263 4.96 9.81 8.81
C LEU A 263 4.66 10.73 7.61
N TYR A 264 4.74 12.04 7.82
CA TYR A 264 4.34 13.05 6.85
C TYR A 264 5.50 13.65 6.07
N ASP A 265 6.73 13.40 6.48
CA ASP A 265 7.90 13.82 5.70
C ASP A 265 7.98 13.02 4.41
N HIS A 266 8.11 13.70 3.27
CA HIS A 266 8.06 13.08 1.96
C HIS A 266 9.23 12.12 1.73
N ARG A 267 10.44 12.46 2.20
CA ARG A 267 11.61 11.59 2.05
C ARG A 267 11.50 10.35 2.93
N GLU A 268 11.05 10.54 4.16
CA GLU A 268 10.93 9.44 5.13
C GLU A 268 9.88 8.42 4.69
N TYR A 269 8.74 8.85 4.15
CA TYR A 269 7.77 7.85 3.69
C TYR A 269 8.23 7.11 2.40
N ILE A 270 9.00 7.75 1.51
CA ILE A 270 9.61 7.03 0.37
C ILE A 270 10.63 6.02 0.88
N ARG A 271 11.45 6.37 1.87
CA ARG A 271 12.38 5.45 2.52
C ARG A 271 11.65 4.26 3.16
N ALA A 272 10.54 4.51 3.87
CA ALA A 272 9.72 3.45 4.45
C ALA A 272 9.12 2.54 3.37
N LEU A 273 8.60 3.11 2.29
CA LEU A 273 8.08 2.39 1.13
C LEU A 273 9.13 1.45 0.52
N VAL A 274 10.35 1.93 0.32
CA VAL A 274 11.46 1.14 -0.24
C VAL A 274 11.88 0.03 0.71
N ASN A 275 12.06 0.34 2.00
CA ASN A 275 12.55 -0.61 2.99
C ASN A 275 11.55 -1.72 3.30
N SER A 276 10.24 -1.45 3.27
CA SER A 276 9.20 -2.46 3.53
C SER A 276 9.28 -3.64 2.55
N SER A 277 9.83 -3.44 1.36
CA SER A 277 9.98 -4.49 0.35
C SER A 277 10.85 -5.67 0.80
N PHE A 278 11.78 -5.47 1.74
CA PHE A 278 12.63 -6.55 2.29
C PHE A 278 11.88 -7.49 3.23
N SER A 279 10.78 -7.04 3.83
CA SER A 279 9.92 -7.86 4.69
C SER A 279 8.70 -8.42 3.96
N GLY A 280 8.52 -8.09 2.68
CA GLY A 280 7.31 -8.44 1.93
C GLY A 280 6.05 -7.70 2.40
N LEU A 281 6.16 -6.78 3.36
CA LEU A 281 5.06 -5.93 3.79
C LEU A 281 4.87 -4.75 2.82
N LEU A 282 3.64 -4.33 2.65
CA LEU A 282 3.31 -3.18 1.82
C LEU A 282 3.24 -1.93 2.70
N TRP A 283 3.78 -0.83 2.20
CA TRP A 283 3.73 0.46 2.87
C TRP A 283 3.09 1.51 1.96
N THR A 284 2.25 2.38 2.54
CA THR A 284 1.69 3.51 1.80
C THR A 284 1.97 4.83 2.51
N PRO A 285 2.28 5.90 1.74
CA PRO A 285 2.36 7.23 2.31
C PRO A 285 0.98 7.72 2.73
N GLU A 286 0.94 8.45 3.82
CA GLU A 286 -0.25 9.19 4.24
C GLU A 286 -0.14 10.64 3.74
N VAL A 287 -0.59 10.89 2.51
CA VAL A 287 -0.48 12.21 1.88
C VAL A 287 -1.58 13.14 2.35
N ARG A 288 -1.19 14.21 2.99
CA ARG A 288 -2.04 15.32 3.42
C ARG A 288 -1.21 16.61 3.46
N ARG A 289 -1.84 17.74 3.73
CA ARG A 289 -1.22 19.03 4.03
C ARG A 289 0.14 19.28 3.35
N ALA A 290 0.15 20.14 2.38
CA ALA A 290 1.37 20.64 1.75
C ALA A 290 1.51 22.14 1.99
N LYS A 291 2.72 22.65 1.99
CA LYS A 291 3.01 24.08 2.21
C LYS A 291 2.68 24.93 0.98
N ASN A 292 2.76 24.35 -0.22
CA ASN A 292 2.54 25.00 -1.50
C ASN A 292 2.21 23.96 -2.59
N GLY A 293 1.88 24.44 -3.78
CA GLY A 293 1.52 23.57 -4.91
C GLY A 293 2.66 22.68 -5.39
N GLU A 294 3.91 23.12 -5.32
CA GLU A 294 5.06 22.27 -5.66
C GLU A 294 5.13 21.04 -4.74
N GLU A 295 5.12 21.23 -3.42
CA GLU A 295 5.14 20.11 -2.49
C GLU A 295 3.92 19.19 -2.70
N TRP A 296 2.75 19.78 -2.97
CA TRP A 296 1.53 19.03 -3.21
C TRP A 296 1.64 18.11 -4.41
N VAL A 297 2.02 18.64 -5.58
CA VAL A 297 2.12 17.83 -6.80
C VAL A 297 3.19 16.76 -6.68
N ARG A 298 4.37 17.06 -6.07
CA ARG A 298 5.43 16.06 -5.83
C ARG A 298 4.98 14.91 -4.96
N ARG A 299 4.16 15.17 -3.92
CA ARG A 299 3.57 14.13 -3.07
C ARG A 299 2.56 13.28 -3.85
N ILE A 300 1.69 13.91 -4.63
CA ILE A 300 0.70 13.20 -5.46
C ILE A 300 1.37 12.35 -6.54
N GLU A 301 2.38 12.87 -7.21
CA GLU A 301 3.19 12.10 -8.16
C GLU A 301 3.74 10.82 -7.54
N SER A 302 4.25 10.90 -6.31
CA SER A 302 4.79 9.74 -5.59
C SER A 302 3.70 8.74 -5.20
N VAL A 303 2.55 9.23 -4.72
CA VAL A 303 1.44 8.37 -4.27
C VAL A 303 0.86 7.52 -5.39
N VAL A 304 0.85 8.03 -6.61
CA VAL A 304 0.36 7.31 -7.80
C VAL A 304 1.13 6.02 -8.05
N PHE A 305 2.42 6.01 -7.74
CA PHE A 305 3.33 4.87 -7.89
C PHE A 305 3.58 4.10 -6.58
N SER A 306 2.64 4.17 -5.65
CA SER A 306 2.68 3.43 -4.37
C SER A 306 1.69 2.25 -4.36
N PRO A 307 1.79 1.34 -3.39
CA PRO A 307 0.85 0.22 -3.23
C PRO A 307 -0.61 0.65 -3.10
N LEU A 308 -0.88 1.77 -2.43
CA LEU A 308 -2.21 2.33 -2.24
C LEU A 308 -2.17 3.84 -2.49
N ALA A 309 -2.92 4.31 -3.50
CA ALA A 309 -2.95 5.72 -3.85
C ALA A 309 -4.03 6.44 -3.04
N MET A 310 -3.61 7.26 -2.05
CA MET A 310 -4.52 7.85 -1.08
C MET A 310 -4.14 9.30 -0.75
N ILE A 311 -5.18 10.14 -0.57
CA ILE A 311 -5.09 11.40 0.18
C ILE A 311 -5.86 11.23 1.49
N ASN A 312 -5.25 11.65 2.60
CA ASN A 312 -5.90 11.65 3.91
C ASN A 312 -6.17 13.09 4.38
N ALA A 313 -7.40 13.52 4.24
CA ALA A 313 -7.84 14.87 4.61
C ALA A 313 -8.36 14.99 6.05
N TRP A 314 -8.16 13.98 6.90
CA TRP A 314 -8.81 13.83 8.20
C TRP A 314 -8.77 15.06 9.10
N GLY A 315 -7.70 15.84 9.07
CA GLY A 315 -7.49 16.98 9.98
C GLY A 315 -7.53 18.36 9.31
N ASP A 316 -7.43 18.44 7.98
CA ASP A 316 -7.25 19.71 7.27
C ASP A 316 -8.13 19.90 6.03
N GLY A 317 -8.85 18.86 5.60
CA GLY A 317 -9.72 18.93 4.45
C GLY A 317 -9.02 19.08 3.10
N THR A 318 -7.70 18.78 3.01
CA THR A 318 -6.95 18.88 1.76
C THR A 318 -7.55 17.96 0.69
N ALA A 319 -7.93 18.53 -0.45
CA ALA A 319 -8.48 17.83 -1.60
C ALA A 319 -7.51 17.90 -2.79
N PRO A 320 -7.66 17.05 -3.83
CA PRO A 320 -6.79 17.10 -5.01
C PRO A 320 -6.63 18.49 -5.63
N TRP A 321 -7.67 19.30 -5.57
CA TRP A 321 -7.74 20.66 -6.13
C TRP A 321 -7.43 21.79 -5.14
N SER A 322 -6.84 21.50 -3.98
CA SER A 322 -6.52 22.52 -2.98
C SER A 322 -5.47 23.53 -3.44
N PHE A 323 -4.68 23.21 -4.46
CA PHE A 323 -3.67 24.09 -5.07
C PHE A 323 -3.97 24.27 -6.56
N PRO A 324 -4.73 25.33 -6.93
CA PRO A 324 -5.22 25.53 -8.30
C PRO A 324 -4.10 25.63 -9.36
N GLU A 325 -2.94 26.13 -8.98
CA GLU A 325 -1.78 26.29 -9.88
C GLU A 325 -1.19 24.98 -10.40
N VAL A 326 -1.41 23.87 -9.69
CA VAL A 326 -0.95 22.52 -10.07
C VAL A 326 -2.11 21.54 -10.29
N GLU A 327 -3.37 22.00 -10.22
CA GLU A 327 -4.57 21.15 -10.32
C GLU A 327 -4.57 20.27 -11.57
N LYS A 328 -4.12 20.81 -12.70
CA LYS A 328 -4.05 20.05 -13.97
C LYS A 328 -3.11 18.85 -13.86
N ALA A 329 -1.92 19.05 -13.27
CA ALA A 329 -0.94 17.98 -13.08
C ALA A 329 -1.43 16.95 -12.07
N VAL A 330 -2.01 17.37 -10.96
CA VAL A 330 -2.62 16.47 -9.96
C VAL A 330 -3.68 15.58 -10.60
N ARG A 331 -4.60 16.16 -11.39
CA ARG A 331 -5.63 15.38 -12.09
C ARG A 331 -5.02 14.42 -13.11
N LYS A 332 -4.01 14.85 -13.90
CA LYS A 332 -3.27 14.01 -14.84
C LYS A 332 -2.74 12.73 -14.14
N TYR A 333 -2.06 12.89 -13.02
CA TYR A 333 -1.45 11.76 -12.32
C TYR A 333 -2.48 10.86 -11.62
N LEU A 334 -3.54 11.41 -11.03
CA LEU A 334 -4.59 10.58 -10.43
C LEU A 334 -5.35 9.77 -11.49
N LEU A 335 -5.61 10.33 -12.67
CA LEU A 335 -6.16 9.58 -13.81
C LEU A 335 -5.16 8.57 -14.37
N PHE A 336 -3.86 8.89 -14.33
CA PHE A 336 -2.83 7.92 -14.70
C PHE A 336 -2.77 6.72 -13.73
N ARG A 337 -2.99 6.94 -12.43
CA ARG A 337 -3.16 5.82 -11.47
C ARG A 337 -4.24 4.85 -11.93
N MET A 338 -5.37 5.37 -12.39
CA MET A 338 -6.45 4.53 -12.90
C MET A 338 -6.00 3.75 -14.13
N ARG A 339 -5.26 4.38 -15.02
CA ARG A 339 -4.72 3.69 -16.20
C ARG A 339 -3.76 2.55 -15.85
N LEU A 340 -3.01 2.68 -14.76
CA LEU A 340 -2.05 1.66 -14.29
C LEU A 340 -2.71 0.43 -13.64
N VAL A 341 -4.00 0.41 -13.40
CA VAL A 341 -4.68 -0.68 -12.68
C VAL A 341 -4.37 -2.07 -13.26
N PRO A 342 -4.38 -2.33 -14.59
CA PRO A 342 -4.04 -3.65 -15.12
C PRO A 342 -2.60 -4.08 -14.82
N TYR A 343 -1.66 -3.15 -14.90
CA TYR A 343 -0.24 -3.38 -14.58
C TYR A 343 -0.06 -3.68 -13.09
N LEU A 344 -0.69 -2.90 -12.23
CA LEU A 344 -0.64 -3.09 -10.78
C LEU A 344 -1.31 -4.40 -10.36
N TYR A 345 -2.48 -4.70 -10.91
CA TYR A 345 -3.20 -5.93 -10.58
C TYR A 345 -2.39 -7.17 -10.94
N THR A 346 -1.69 -7.12 -12.07
CA THR A 346 -0.74 -8.16 -12.46
C THR A 346 0.43 -8.29 -11.48
N ALA A 347 1.01 -7.17 -11.01
CA ALA A 347 2.08 -7.19 -10.02
C ALA A 347 1.61 -7.76 -8.66
N TYR A 348 0.37 -7.48 -8.27
CA TYR A 348 -0.23 -8.08 -7.08
C TYR A 348 -0.54 -9.56 -7.23
N ALA A 349 -0.93 -10.01 -8.42
CA ALA A 349 -1.08 -11.44 -8.70
C ALA A 349 0.27 -12.19 -8.60
N GLN A 350 1.36 -11.59 -9.07
CA GLN A 350 2.71 -12.13 -8.86
C GLN A 350 3.10 -12.15 -7.38
N PHE A 351 2.74 -11.12 -6.62
CA PHE A 351 2.95 -11.10 -5.18
C PHE A 351 2.19 -12.23 -4.48
N HIS A 352 0.93 -12.44 -4.84
CA HIS A 352 0.09 -13.49 -4.29
C HIS A 352 0.59 -14.90 -4.66
N GLN A 353 0.89 -15.14 -5.92
CA GLN A 353 1.20 -16.46 -6.45
C GLN A 353 2.68 -16.83 -6.34
N GLU A 354 3.57 -15.84 -6.44
CA GLU A 354 5.02 -16.06 -6.54
C GLU A 354 5.82 -15.44 -5.39
N GLY A 355 5.16 -14.67 -4.50
CA GLY A 355 5.82 -13.99 -3.38
C GLY A 355 6.68 -12.79 -3.80
N ILE A 356 6.49 -12.23 -4.99
CA ILE A 356 7.27 -11.09 -5.51
C ILE A 356 6.59 -9.78 -5.11
N PRO A 357 7.15 -8.95 -4.20
CA PRO A 357 6.53 -7.69 -3.81
C PRO A 357 6.32 -6.75 -5.00
N PRO A 358 5.17 -6.03 -5.10
CA PRO A 358 4.91 -5.10 -6.19
C PRO A 358 5.83 -3.86 -6.18
N VAL A 359 6.30 -3.43 -4.99
CA VAL A 359 7.34 -2.41 -4.82
C VAL A 359 8.61 -3.09 -4.35
N ARG A 360 9.75 -2.74 -4.93
CA ARG A 360 11.04 -3.39 -4.64
C ARG A 360 12.16 -2.36 -4.60
N SER A 361 13.01 -2.45 -3.57
CA SER A 361 14.23 -1.64 -3.52
C SER A 361 15.14 -1.98 -4.70
N MET A 362 16.05 -1.08 -5.01
CA MET A 362 17.05 -1.30 -6.06
C MET A 362 17.97 -2.47 -5.71
N GLU A 363 18.36 -2.59 -4.44
CA GLU A 363 19.22 -3.67 -3.95
C GLU A 363 18.51 -5.03 -4.04
N LEU A 364 17.23 -5.07 -3.71
CA LEU A 364 16.43 -6.30 -3.81
C LEU A 364 16.40 -6.84 -5.24
N MET A 365 16.28 -5.93 -6.23
CA MET A 365 16.18 -6.29 -7.64
C MET A 365 17.52 -6.55 -8.32
N PHE A 366 18.56 -5.81 -7.97
CA PHE A 366 19.81 -5.77 -8.72
C PHE A 366 21.04 -6.20 -7.91
N GLY A 367 20.85 -6.55 -6.64
CA GLY A 367 21.92 -6.95 -5.72
C GLY A 367 22.70 -5.77 -5.17
N ASP A 368 23.87 -6.03 -4.61
CA ASP A 368 24.73 -5.00 -4.04
C ASP A 368 25.23 -4.02 -5.11
N LEU A 369 24.54 -2.90 -5.23
CA LEU A 369 24.89 -1.82 -6.13
C LEU A 369 26.03 -0.96 -5.60
N THR A 370 26.21 -0.90 -4.29
CA THR A 370 27.27 -0.11 -3.62
C THR A 370 28.63 -0.65 -3.95
N THR A 371 28.83 -1.97 -3.84
CA THR A 371 30.09 -2.63 -4.22
C THR A 371 30.38 -2.46 -5.71
N ARG A 372 29.38 -2.63 -6.57
CA ARG A 372 29.56 -2.48 -8.03
C ARG A 372 29.96 -1.07 -8.44
N LEU A 373 29.36 -0.05 -7.85
CA LEU A 373 29.71 1.35 -8.16
C LEU A 373 31.12 1.71 -7.65
N SER A 374 31.58 1.09 -6.54
CA SER A 374 32.95 1.28 -6.06
C SER A 374 34.00 0.58 -6.92
N GLU A 375 33.68 -0.59 -7.48
CA GLU A 375 34.58 -1.33 -8.38
C GLU A 375 34.75 -0.69 -9.76
N GLU A 376 33.73 -0.02 -10.29
CA GLU A 376 33.75 0.63 -11.62
C GLU A 376 34.40 2.01 -11.64
N GLY A 377 35.10 2.41 -10.58
CA GLY A 377 36.04 3.55 -10.61
C GLY A 377 35.46 4.91 -10.23
N HIS A 378 34.35 4.96 -9.50
CA HIS A 378 33.90 6.20 -8.82
C HIS A 378 34.79 6.54 -7.61
N LYS A 379 36.09 6.76 -7.87
CA LYS A 379 37.08 7.15 -6.87
C LYS A 379 36.87 8.55 -6.26
N GLU A 380 35.85 9.26 -6.69
CA GLU A 380 35.57 10.64 -6.23
C GLU A 380 34.90 10.72 -4.84
N PHE A 381 34.65 9.56 -4.19
CA PHE A 381 34.00 9.53 -2.88
C PHE A 381 34.93 9.30 -1.69
N ASP A 382 36.22 9.39 -1.91
CA ASP A 382 37.22 9.43 -0.83
C ASP A 382 37.20 10.83 -0.20
N THR A 383 36.25 11.07 0.72
CA THR A 383 36.21 12.33 1.43
C THR A 383 37.23 12.29 2.55
N VAL A 384 38.25 13.12 2.42
CA VAL A 384 39.30 13.42 3.40
C VAL A 384 38.72 13.76 4.81
N ASP A 385 37.44 14.03 4.90
CA ASP A 385 36.74 14.46 6.12
C ASP A 385 36.09 13.31 6.95
N ALA A 386 36.24 12.05 6.54
CA ALA A 386 35.77 10.92 7.36
C ALA A 386 36.98 10.26 8.07
N PRO A 387 37.29 10.62 9.32
CA PRO A 387 38.51 10.16 10.03
C PRO A 387 38.55 8.64 10.27
N TYR A 388 37.52 7.89 9.88
CA TYR A 388 37.42 6.44 10.04
C TYR A 388 37.02 5.71 8.75
N GLY A 389 37.29 6.30 7.57
CA GLY A 389 37.14 5.57 6.30
C GLY A 389 35.71 5.10 5.97
N ARG A 390 34.68 5.80 6.46
CA ARG A 390 33.32 5.54 5.99
C ARG A 390 33.17 6.13 4.59
N THR A 391 33.26 5.30 3.58
CA THR A 391 32.79 5.62 2.23
C THR A 391 31.38 6.16 2.33
N LYS A 392 31.09 7.29 1.69
CA LYS A 392 29.70 7.71 1.44
C LYS A 392 29.09 6.64 0.55
N SER A 393 28.39 5.68 1.13
CA SER A 393 27.58 4.74 0.36
C SER A 393 26.45 5.54 -0.29
N PHE A 394 26.24 5.36 -1.60
CA PHE A 394 25.01 5.81 -2.23
C PHE A 394 23.86 5.08 -1.57
N SER A 395 22.92 5.83 -1.03
CA SER A 395 21.67 5.27 -0.56
C SER A 395 20.67 5.32 -1.71
N PHE A 396 20.16 4.14 -2.13
CA PHE A 396 19.06 4.03 -3.09
C PHE A 396 17.69 4.05 -2.42
N ASP A 397 17.60 4.59 -1.21
CA ASP A 397 16.41 4.64 -0.37
C ASP A 397 15.31 5.57 -0.89
N SER A 398 15.53 6.22 -2.03
CA SER A 398 14.61 7.17 -2.61
C SER A 398 14.30 6.91 -4.09
N GLN A 399 14.70 5.76 -4.63
CA GLN A 399 14.26 5.24 -5.93
C GLN A 399 13.95 3.74 -5.80
N TYR A 400 13.02 3.24 -6.60
CA TYR A 400 12.54 1.86 -6.47
C TYR A 400 11.95 1.34 -7.77
N MET A 401 11.79 0.01 -7.86
CA MET A 401 11.02 -0.62 -8.92
C MET A 401 9.56 -0.78 -8.48
N LEU A 402 8.64 -0.41 -9.37
CA LEU A 402 7.22 -0.75 -9.28
C LEU A 402 6.92 -1.78 -10.37
N GLY A 403 6.55 -2.99 -9.97
CA GLY A 403 6.49 -4.13 -10.88
C GLY A 403 7.84 -4.43 -11.53
N ASP A 404 7.83 -5.10 -12.68
CA ASP A 404 9.04 -5.55 -13.36
C ASP A 404 9.70 -4.48 -14.25
N SER A 405 8.95 -3.42 -14.57
CA SER A 405 9.34 -2.55 -15.69
C SER A 405 9.48 -1.06 -15.35
N LEU A 406 8.90 -0.59 -14.25
CA LEU A 406 8.92 0.84 -13.91
C LEU A 406 9.94 1.12 -12.80
N LEU A 407 10.94 1.96 -13.08
CA LEU A 407 11.84 2.53 -12.10
C LEU A 407 11.34 3.93 -11.74
N VAL A 408 10.98 4.15 -10.49
CA VAL A 408 10.41 5.39 -9.97
C VAL A 408 11.45 6.13 -9.13
N ALA A 409 11.68 7.39 -9.43
CA ALA A 409 12.64 8.23 -8.71
C ALA A 409 12.00 9.58 -8.31
N PRO A 410 11.19 9.63 -7.23
CA PRO A 410 10.45 10.81 -6.82
C PRO A 410 11.32 12.04 -6.63
N MET A 411 10.82 13.21 -7.04
CA MET A 411 11.39 14.51 -6.71
C MET A 411 10.82 15.02 -5.38
N PHE A 412 11.61 15.77 -4.66
CA PHE A 412 11.18 16.39 -3.40
C PHE A 412 11.07 17.91 -3.55
N SER A 413 10.29 18.56 -2.70
CA SER A 413 10.09 20.01 -2.76
C SER A 413 11.42 20.76 -2.66
N GLY A 414 11.63 21.72 -3.56
CA GLY A 414 12.86 22.52 -3.69
C GLY A 414 13.95 21.86 -4.53
N GLU A 415 13.78 20.65 -5.03
CA GLU A 415 14.73 20.02 -5.94
C GLU A 415 14.45 20.41 -7.40
N THR A 416 15.48 20.86 -8.10
CA THR A 416 15.42 21.18 -9.53
C THR A 416 16.07 20.14 -10.42
N GLU A 417 16.92 19.30 -9.82
CA GLU A 417 17.59 18.17 -10.48
C GLU A 417 17.66 16.96 -9.56
N ARG A 418 17.82 15.79 -10.14
CA ARG A 418 17.98 14.53 -9.41
C ARG A 418 18.95 13.60 -10.10
N GLN A 419 19.81 12.97 -9.31
CA GLN A 419 20.61 11.84 -9.75
C GLN A 419 19.84 10.54 -9.58
N VAL A 420 19.76 9.76 -10.67
CA VAL A 420 19.07 8.46 -10.73
C VAL A 420 20.04 7.41 -11.23
N TYR A 421 20.20 6.31 -10.51
CA TYR A 421 20.93 5.15 -11.02
C TYR A 421 20.02 4.34 -11.94
N LEU A 422 20.42 4.18 -13.20
CA LEU A 422 19.78 3.29 -14.14
C LEU A 422 20.57 1.97 -14.22
N PRO A 423 19.98 0.81 -13.88
CA PRO A 423 20.63 -0.47 -14.01
C PRO A 423 20.99 -0.80 -15.46
N LYS A 424 21.85 -1.81 -15.65
CA LYS A 424 22.31 -2.27 -16.98
C LYS A 424 21.14 -2.50 -17.96
N GLY A 425 21.26 -1.98 -19.16
CA GLY A 425 20.28 -2.07 -20.26
C GLY A 425 19.85 -0.69 -20.74
N MET A 426 18.88 -0.64 -21.63
CA MET A 426 18.27 0.61 -22.07
C MET A 426 17.01 0.91 -21.25
N TRP A 427 16.81 2.18 -20.98
CA TRP A 427 15.68 2.72 -20.23
C TRP A 427 15.06 3.89 -20.99
N PHE A 428 13.78 4.12 -20.81
CA PHE A 428 13.05 5.17 -21.53
C PHE A 428 12.27 6.00 -20.52
N THR A 429 12.23 7.32 -20.66
CA THR A 429 11.33 8.13 -19.82
C THR A 429 9.89 7.70 -20.07
N LEU A 430 9.07 7.64 -18.99
CA LEU A 430 7.68 7.17 -19.09
C LEU A 430 6.85 8.06 -20.03
N GLU A 431 6.96 9.38 -19.91
CA GLU A 431 6.09 10.33 -20.63
C GLU A 431 6.48 10.49 -22.10
N GLU A 432 7.76 10.69 -22.39
CA GLU A 432 8.23 11.08 -23.73
C GLU A 432 8.95 9.93 -24.47
N GLY A 433 9.28 8.83 -23.77
CA GLY A 433 10.01 7.72 -24.38
C GLY A 433 11.47 8.08 -24.76
N VAL A 434 12.10 9.07 -24.08
CA VAL A 434 13.49 9.43 -24.32
C VAL A 434 14.41 8.32 -23.84
N PRO A 435 15.33 7.80 -24.69
CA PRO A 435 16.20 6.69 -24.33
C PRO A 435 17.38 7.12 -23.46
N TYR A 436 17.71 6.26 -22.49
CA TYR A 436 18.90 6.38 -21.63
C TYR A 436 19.62 5.03 -21.59
N GLU A 437 20.94 5.06 -21.79
CA GLU A 437 21.77 3.90 -21.51
C GLU A 437 21.97 3.75 -20.01
N GLY A 438 21.76 2.54 -19.47
CA GLY A 438 21.93 2.23 -18.05
C GLY A 438 23.37 1.87 -17.67
N ASN A 439 23.51 1.22 -16.51
CA ASN A 439 24.76 0.94 -15.80
C ASN A 439 25.49 2.23 -15.38
N ARG A 440 24.77 3.29 -15.05
CA ARG A 440 25.35 4.58 -14.65
C ARG A 440 24.34 5.44 -13.89
N MET A 441 24.89 6.45 -13.20
CA MET A 441 24.10 7.58 -12.72
C MET A 441 23.75 8.52 -13.88
N VAL A 442 22.52 8.97 -13.92
CA VAL A 442 22.06 10.02 -14.85
C VAL A 442 21.46 11.17 -14.04
N THR A 443 21.73 12.39 -14.48
CA THR A 443 21.11 13.59 -13.89
C THR A 443 19.91 13.97 -14.75
N VAL A 444 18.76 14.16 -14.11
CA VAL A 444 17.52 14.62 -14.75
C VAL A 444 17.05 15.91 -14.12
N THR A 445 16.45 16.79 -14.92
CA THR A 445 15.94 18.10 -14.52
C THR A 445 14.47 18.25 -14.93
N PRO A 446 13.56 17.44 -14.34
CA PRO A 446 12.16 17.48 -14.72
C PRO A 446 11.50 18.79 -14.24
N GLY A 447 10.45 19.23 -14.96
CA GLY A 447 9.56 20.27 -14.47
C GLY A 447 8.84 19.87 -13.17
N VAL A 448 8.19 20.83 -12.51
CA VAL A 448 7.44 20.58 -11.26
C VAL A 448 6.29 19.59 -11.48
N GLU A 449 5.74 19.54 -12.68
CA GLU A 449 4.61 18.67 -13.05
C GLU A 449 5.05 17.32 -13.63
N THR A 450 6.29 16.89 -13.37
CA THR A 450 6.84 15.64 -13.93
C THR A 450 7.66 14.88 -12.90
N ILE A 451 7.28 13.65 -12.62
CA ILE A 451 8.06 12.71 -11.83
C ILE A 451 9.01 11.91 -12.75
N PRO A 452 10.30 11.78 -12.43
CA PRO A 452 11.19 10.87 -13.14
C PRO A 452 10.74 9.41 -12.96
N VAL A 453 10.20 8.84 -14.01
CA VAL A 453 9.91 7.40 -14.10
C VAL A 453 10.53 6.88 -15.39
N PHE A 454 11.28 5.79 -15.26
CA PHE A 454 11.92 5.13 -16.39
C PHE A 454 11.30 3.76 -16.63
N VAL A 455 11.12 3.44 -17.90
CA VAL A 455 10.56 2.17 -18.35
C VAL A 455 11.68 1.34 -18.97
N LYS A 456 11.77 0.07 -18.56
CA LYS A 456 12.77 -0.87 -19.06
C LYS A 456 12.53 -1.18 -20.56
N ASP A 457 13.61 -1.34 -21.31
CA ASP A 457 13.58 -1.76 -22.71
C ASP A 457 12.81 -3.09 -22.92
N GLY A 458 12.06 -3.16 -24.03
CA GLY A 458 11.24 -4.31 -24.37
C GLY A 458 9.91 -4.39 -23.60
N THR A 459 9.54 -3.37 -22.86
CA THR A 459 8.29 -3.33 -22.09
C THR A 459 7.09 -3.04 -22.99
N LEU A 460 6.02 -3.81 -22.79
CA LEU A 460 4.66 -3.51 -23.24
C LEU A 460 3.87 -3.09 -21.99
N LEU A 461 3.82 -1.78 -21.70
CA LEU A 461 3.13 -1.27 -20.51
C LEU A 461 1.61 -1.38 -20.71
N SER A 462 0.96 -2.26 -19.95
CA SER A 462 -0.48 -2.50 -20.02
C SER A 462 -1.26 -1.43 -19.26
N LEU A 463 -2.22 -0.80 -19.91
CA LEU A 463 -3.01 0.31 -19.41
C LEU A 463 -4.49 0.12 -19.74
N MET A 464 -5.38 0.77 -18.96
CA MET A 464 -6.79 0.92 -19.28
C MET A 464 -7.13 2.40 -19.55
N PRO A 465 -8.35 2.74 -20.03
CA PRO A 465 -8.79 4.13 -20.13
C PRO A 465 -8.75 4.87 -18.80
N PRO A 466 -8.59 6.20 -18.80
CA PRO A 466 -8.59 7.01 -17.57
C PRO A 466 -10.01 7.16 -17.00
N LEU A 467 -10.51 6.11 -16.36
CA LEU A 467 -11.85 6.07 -15.77
C LEU A 467 -11.87 6.74 -14.38
N GLN A 468 -13.03 7.25 -13.97
CA GLN A 468 -13.22 7.80 -12.62
C GLN A 468 -13.44 6.72 -11.55
N ARG A 469 -13.71 5.48 -11.97
CA ARG A 469 -13.85 4.27 -11.12
C ARG A 469 -13.14 3.11 -11.79
N THR A 470 -12.69 2.16 -11.00
CA THR A 470 -12.27 0.86 -11.52
C THR A 470 -13.44 0.18 -12.25
N PRO A 471 -13.19 -0.50 -13.37
CA PRO A 471 -14.26 -1.04 -14.19
C PRO A 471 -15.03 -2.15 -13.49
N SER A 472 -16.35 -2.13 -13.60
CA SER A 472 -17.27 -3.22 -13.21
C SER A 472 -17.70 -4.09 -14.39
N SER A 473 -17.19 -3.80 -15.58
CA SER A 473 -17.42 -4.56 -16.83
C SER A 473 -16.19 -4.44 -17.73
N PRO A 474 -15.98 -5.35 -18.70
CA PRO A 474 -14.77 -5.38 -19.49
C PRO A 474 -14.42 -4.06 -20.17
N ALA A 475 -13.30 -3.45 -19.75
CA ALA A 475 -12.73 -2.24 -20.30
C ALA A 475 -11.75 -2.54 -21.44
N GLN A 476 -11.55 -1.57 -22.32
CA GLN A 476 -10.55 -1.65 -23.38
C GLN A 476 -9.16 -1.59 -22.78
N LEU A 477 -8.31 -2.59 -23.06
CA LEU A 477 -6.88 -2.51 -22.75
C LEU A 477 -6.12 -1.86 -23.89
N SER A 478 -5.04 -1.20 -23.52
CA SER A 478 -3.99 -0.76 -24.44
C SER A 478 -2.62 -1.16 -23.91
N VAL A 479 -1.64 -1.22 -24.81
CA VAL A 479 -0.23 -1.34 -24.49
C VAL A 479 0.54 -0.18 -25.08
N VAL A 480 1.49 0.35 -24.29
CA VAL A 480 2.47 1.34 -24.74
C VAL A 480 3.81 0.61 -24.87
N PRO A 481 4.37 0.50 -26.08
CA PRO A 481 5.66 -0.16 -26.30
C PRO A 481 6.82 0.79 -25.98
N TYR A 482 7.85 0.28 -25.29
CA TYR A 482 9.09 0.99 -25.01
C TYR A 482 10.29 0.23 -25.54
N GLY A 483 11.05 0.86 -26.42
CA GLY A 483 12.25 0.28 -27.04
C GLY A 483 11.97 -0.85 -28.02
N GLU A 484 12.78 -1.91 -27.98
CA GLU A 484 12.67 -3.05 -28.89
C GLU A 484 11.62 -4.04 -28.42
N THR A 485 10.41 -3.95 -28.96
CA THR A 485 9.25 -4.73 -28.51
C THR A 485 8.77 -5.80 -29.52
N GLU A 486 9.32 -5.88 -30.71
CA GLU A 486 8.92 -6.93 -31.69
C GLU A 486 9.17 -8.33 -31.11
N GLY A 487 8.15 -9.17 -31.12
CA GLY A 487 8.18 -10.50 -30.53
C GLY A 487 8.12 -10.55 -28.99
N LYS A 488 8.15 -9.41 -28.30
CA LYS A 488 8.00 -9.36 -26.84
C LYS A 488 6.56 -9.56 -26.41
N SER A 489 6.39 -10.09 -25.21
CA SER A 489 5.06 -10.34 -24.63
C SER A 489 4.98 -9.79 -23.22
N VAL A 490 3.78 -9.37 -22.84
CA VAL A 490 3.41 -9.08 -21.45
C VAL A 490 2.27 -10.02 -21.03
N MET A 491 2.29 -10.44 -19.76
CA MET A 491 1.18 -11.16 -19.13
C MET A 491 0.32 -10.15 -18.38
N VAL A 492 -1.00 -10.24 -18.51
CA VAL A 492 -1.98 -9.44 -17.77
C VAL A 492 -2.91 -10.39 -17.03
N TYR A 493 -3.02 -10.18 -15.73
CA TYR A 493 -3.88 -10.97 -14.87
C TYR A 493 -5.32 -10.43 -14.85
N ASP A 494 -6.29 -11.34 -14.71
CA ASP A 494 -7.69 -11.03 -14.50
C ASP A 494 -8.38 -12.11 -13.66
N ASP A 495 -9.33 -11.69 -12.84
CA ASP A 495 -10.30 -12.50 -12.11
C ASP A 495 -11.54 -11.64 -11.84
N ASP A 496 -12.49 -12.05 -11.02
CA ASP A 496 -13.69 -11.24 -10.76
C ASP A 496 -13.46 -9.98 -9.91
N GLY A 497 -12.26 -9.80 -9.36
CA GLY A 497 -11.86 -8.63 -8.57
C GLY A 497 -12.55 -8.47 -7.22
N ILE A 498 -13.31 -9.45 -6.75
CA ILE A 498 -14.17 -9.36 -5.56
C ILE A 498 -14.04 -10.56 -4.63
N HIS A 499 -14.09 -11.80 -5.14
CA HIS A 499 -14.16 -13.01 -4.33
C HIS A 499 -12.78 -13.62 -4.06
N VAL A 500 -12.64 -14.25 -2.90
CA VAL A 500 -11.38 -14.90 -2.48
C VAL A 500 -11.09 -16.12 -3.36
N ASP A 501 -12.12 -16.92 -3.67
CA ASP A 501 -12.02 -18.16 -4.44
C ASP A 501 -12.36 -17.98 -5.93
N SER A 502 -12.21 -16.74 -6.45
CA SER A 502 -12.45 -16.45 -7.86
C SER A 502 -11.52 -17.24 -8.78
N SER A 503 -12.08 -17.75 -9.89
CA SER A 503 -11.27 -18.27 -10.98
C SER A 503 -10.45 -17.15 -11.61
N SER A 504 -9.19 -17.43 -11.93
CA SER A 504 -8.29 -16.46 -12.53
C SER A 504 -7.87 -16.82 -13.94
N SER A 505 -7.54 -15.82 -14.71
CA SER A 505 -7.06 -15.93 -16.07
C SER A 505 -5.81 -15.10 -16.29
N TRP A 506 -4.93 -15.59 -17.16
CA TRP A 506 -3.78 -14.85 -17.62
C TRP A 506 -3.91 -14.60 -19.13
N MET A 507 -3.85 -13.33 -19.51
CA MET A 507 -3.85 -12.91 -20.91
C MET A 507 -2.44 -12.57 -21.35
N ARG A 508 -1.94 -13.27 -22.38
CA ARG A 508 -0.67 -12.96 -23.02
C ARG A 508 -0.90 -12.02 -24.18
N ILE A 509 -0.24 -10.88 -24.16
CA ILE A 509 -0.26 -9.89 -25.24
C ILE A 509 1.12 -9.85 -25.86
N THR A 510 1.22 -10.18 -27.15
CA THR A 510 2.50 -10.22 -27.89
C THR A 510 2.49 -9.15 -28.99
N MET A 511 3.58 -8.41 -29.12
CA MET A 511 3.78 -7.47 -30.22
C MET A 511 4.28 -8.20 -31.48
N ARG A 512 3.57 -8.05 -32.60
CA ARG A 512 3.97 -8.60 -33.91
C ARG A 512 3.63 -7.63 -35.02
N ALA A 513 4.62 -7.24 -35.81
CA ALA A 513 4.47 -6.30 -36.92
C ALA A 513 3.71 -5.02 -36.55
N GLY A 514 4.03 -4.44 -35.39
CA GLY A 514 3.41 -3.22 -34.87
C GLY A 514 1.95 -3.38 -34.39
N LYS A 515 1.45 -4.62 -34.25
CA LYS A 515 0.11 -4.94 -33.74
C LYS A 515 0.19 -5.90 -32.56
N THR A 516 -0.87 -5.96 -31.79
CA THR A 516 -0.99 -6.93 -30.69
C THR A 516 -1.61 -8.24 -31.17
N VAL A 517 -1.04 -9.35 -30.71
CA VAL A 517 -1.65 -10.69 -30.79
C VAL A 517 -1.96 -11.12 -29.37
N VAL A 518 -3.21 -11.46 -29.11
CA VAL A 518 -3.72 -11.77 -27.77
C VAL A 518 -4.07 -13.25 -27.67
N ASP A 519 -3.54 -13.90 -26.64
CA ASP A 519 -3.90 -15.25 -26.22
C ASP A 519 -4.37 -15.20 -24.76
N ALA A 520 -5.61 -15.58 -24.50
CA ALA A 520 -6.20 -15.59 -23.16
C ALA A 520 -6.70 -16.99 -22.83
N GLY A 521 -6.14 -17.56 -21.77
CA GLY A 521 -6.37 -18.94 -21.34
C GLY A 521 -7.69 -19.21 -20.63
N GLY A 522 -8.60 -18.22 -20.50
CA GLY A 522 -9.85 -18.36 -19.75
C GLY A 522 -10.83 -17.21 -19.97
N GLU A 523 -11.81 -17.12 -19.08
CA GLU A 523 -12.75 -16.01 -19.00
C GLU A 523 -12.04 -14.73 -18.56
N LEU A 524 -12.40 -13.60 -19.14
CA LEU A 524 -11.93 -12.28 -18.75
C LEU A 524 -13.10 -11.48 -18.18
N TRP A 525 -12.91 -10.93 -16.98
CA TRP A 525 -13.93 -10.19 -16.23
C TRP A 525 -13.85 -8.68 -16.47
N HIS A 526 -12.64 -8.14 -16.45
CA HIS A 526 -12.40 -6.69 -16.49
C HIS A 526 -11.77 -6.22 -17.79
N TRP A 527 -11.18 -7.13 -18.61
CA TRP A 527 -10.44 -6.75 -19.80
C TRP A 527 -11.05 -7.31 -21.08
N LYS A 528 -11.12 -6.47 -22.12
CA LYS A 528 -11.47 -6.93 -23.46
C LYS A 528 -10.32 -7.67 -24.11
N ARG A 529 -10.61 -8.68 -24.91
CA ARG A 529 -9.59 -9.46 -25.66
C ARG A 529 -8.91 -8.65 -26.76
N GLU A 530 -9.56 -7.61 -27.28
CA GLU A 530 -8.93 -6.70 -28.22
C GLU A 530 -8.08 -5.70 -27.46
N VAL A 531 -6.79 -5.60 -27.80
CA VAL A 531 -5.84 -4.72 -27.13
C VAL A 531 -5.27 -3.73 -28.13
N MET A 532 -5.36 -2.45 -27.82
CA MET A 532 -4.88 -1.36 -28.66
C MET A 532 -3.39 -1.07 -28.42
N VAL A 533 -2.71 -0.53 -29.42
CA VAL A 533 -1.35 0.01 -29.26
C VAL A 533 -1.46 1.53 -29.17
N GLU A 534 -0.94 2.10 -28.09
CA GLU A 534 -0.87 3.55 -27.87
C GLU A 534 0.60 4.01 -27.99
N LYS A 535 0.79 5.29 -28.35
CA LYS A 535 2.15 5.85 -28.51
C LYS A 535 2.73 6.37 -27.19
N THR A 536 1.89 6.87 -26.31
CA THR A 536 2.30 7.45 -25.03
C THR A 536 1.28 7.10 -23.93
N PRO A 537 1.73 6.91 -22.67
CA PRO A 537 0.83 6.52 -21.59
C PRO A 537 -0.10 7.65 -21.12
N LEU A 538 0.22 8.90 -21.43
CA LEU A 538 -0.52 10.09 -21.01
C LEU A 538 -1.30 10.78 -22.14
N GLY A 539 -1.19 10.28 -23.38
CA GLY A 539 -1.75 10.94 -24.57
C GLY A 539 -3.26 11.16 -24.56
N ILE A 540 -4.01 10.41 -23.75
CA ILE A 540 -5.48 10.55 -23.62
C ILE A 540 -5.85 11.53 -22.48
N ILE A 541 -4.90 11.88 -21.63
CA ILE A 541 -5.12 12.68 -20.40
C ILE A 541 -4.74 14.15 -20.60
N SER A 542 -3.93 14.44 -21.64
CA SER A 542 -3.40 15.78 -21.93
C SER A 542 -4.45 16.76 -22.46
#